data_11a241e68c53892f139dadbaac72dd97
#
_entry.id   11a241e68c53892f139dadbaac72dd97
#
_cell.length_a   1.000
_cell.length_b   1.000
_cell.length_c   1.000
_cell.angle_alpha   90.00
_cell.angle_beta   90.00
_cell.angle_gamma   90.00
#
_symmetry.space_group_name_H-M   'P 1'
#
loop_
_entity.id
_entity.type
_entity.pdbx_description
1 polymer ?
#
loop_
_entity_poly.entity_id
_entity_poly.type
_entity_poly.pdbx_seq_one_letter_code
_entity_poly.pdbx_strand_id
1 'polypeptide(L)'
;MKKRMFLVMTVASLILSSCGGGGGRPNFGDNEYPVVEVGTQSSTTQTTYPATIKGVQDVQISPKVAGFITQVNVKEGQTVSAGQVLFVIDNVTYQAQVRQAQASVNTAKASLNTAKLSYENAQKLHENGVIGDFELQSATNQYEQAKAGLAQAEASLASAKEMLSFCYVKSPAAGVVGTLPYKVGALVNTGNVLTTVSNNSAMEVYFSLTEKDALEMSKGEGGQNAAVSKFPPVKLKLADGTLYNLDGTVTKMSGVIDAATGSVQLIALFQNPQRVLKSGGSGSILIPHSNSSAIIIPQSAVSEVQNKKFVYLLGADNKVKYSEITVAPQNDGMNYVVTTGLKTGDKYVSNGITKLTDGMEIVPITPERYQQKIDEQAKAMTAGDIVGAMKN
;
A
#
# COMPACT_ATOMS: atom_id res chain seq x y z
N MET A 1 31.18 34.92 -67.51
CA MET A 1 31.10 34.31 -66.14
C MET A 1 32.11 34.89 -65.14
N LYS A 2 33.08 35.66 -65.48
CA LYS A 2 34.11 36.21 -64.53
C LYS A 2 33.75 37.48 -63.82
N LYS A 3 32.72 38.25 -64.24
CA LYS A 3 32.31 39.50 -63.57
C LYS A 3 31.31 39.38 -62.45
N ARG A 4 30.62 38.23 -62.34
CA ARG A 4 29.66 37.96 -61.22
C ARG A 4 30.32 37.32 -59.95
N MET A 5 31.53 36.82 -60.05
CA MET A 5 32.26 36.21 -58.94
C MET A 5 33.02 37.23 -58.10
N PHE A 6 33.31 38.43 -58.63
CA PHE A 6 33.95 39.53 -57.88
C PHE A 6 33.02 40.35 -57.02
N LEU A 7 31.70 40.37 -57.35
CA LEU A 7 30.72 41.13 -56.59
C LEU A 7 30.24 40.34 -55.31
N VAL A 8 30.35 38.99 -55.31
CA VAL A 8 29.99 38.17 -54.14
C VAL A 8 31.10 38.14 -53.08
N MET A 9 32.35 38.38 -53.48
CA MET A 9 33.50 38.36 -52.57
C MET A 9 33.67 39.69 -51.81
N THR A 10 33.12 40.82 -52.30
CA THR A 10 33.14 42.14 -51.63
C THR A 10 31.98 42.31 -50.64
N VAL A 11 30.87 41.56 -50.77
CA VAL A 11 29.78 41.57 -49.78
C VAL A 11 30.04 40.64 -48.60
N ALA A 12 30.87 39.62 -48.79
CA ALA A 12 31.25 38.70 -47.69
C ALA A 12 32.28 39.30 -46.71
N SER A 13 33.01 40.36 -47.08
CA SER A 13 33.99 41.00 -46.19
C SER A 13 33.41 42.14 -45.33
N LEU A 14 32.12 42.55 -45.52
CA LEU A 14 31.45 43.58 -44.72
C LEU A 14 30.59 43.04 -43.60
N ILE A 15 30.43 41.69 -43.46
CA ILE A 15 29.63 41.04 -42.40
C ILE A 15 30.51 40.59 -41.22
N LEU A 16 31.81 40.64 -41.29
CA LEU A 16 32.75 40.18 -40.25
C LEU A 16 33.22 41.28 -39.28
N SER A 17 32.72 42.51 -39.38
CA SER A 17 33.13 43.62 -38.48
C SER A 17 32.02 44.05 -37.49
N SER A 18 30.94 43.29 -37.33
CA SER A 18 29.86 43.59 -36.35
C SER A 18 29.80 42.55 -35.20
N CYS A 19 30.91 42.13 -34.65
CA CYS A 19 30.98 41.35 -33.42
C CYS A 19 31.93 42.03 -32.44
N GLY A 20 31.64 43.28 -32.07
CA GLY A 20 32.35 44.06 -31.06
C GLY A 20 31.40 44.76 -30.10
N GLY A 21 30.23 44.15 -29.82
CA GLY A 21 29.36 44.53 -28.72
C GLY A 21 29.73 43.69 -27.51
N GLY A 22 30.67 44.19 -26.70
CA GLY A 22 30.92 43.63 -25.38
C GLY A 22 29.66 43.71 -24.54
N GLY A 23 28.85 42.67 -24.53
CA GLY A 23 27.85 42.45 -23.50
C GLY A 23 28.57 42.45 -22.15
N GLY A 24 28.58 43.58 -21.47
CA GLY A 24 29.16 43.72 -20.15
C GLY A 24 28.48 42.69 -19.26
N ARG A 25 29.25 41.66 -18.87
CA ARG A 25 28.84 40.80 -17.77
C ARG A 25 28.57 41.71 -16.58
N PRO A 26 27.49 41.51 -15.83
CA PRO A 26 27.19 42.31 -14.66
C PRO A 26 28.40 42.30 -13.74
N ASN A 27 29.01 43.45 -13.57
CA ASN A 27 30.08 43.66 -12.62
C ASN A 27 29.40 43.84 -11.27
N PHE A 28 29.24 42.72 -10.55
CA PHE A 28 28.91 42.78 -9.13
C PHE A 28 30.13 43.43 -8.47
N GLY A 29 29.93 44.62 -7.90
CA GLY A 29 30.96 45.38 -7.24
C GLY A 29 31.83 44.49 -6.36
N ASP A 30 33.08 44.89 -6.19
CA ASP A 30 34.21 44.12 -5.66
C ASP A 30 33.84 43.16 -4.53
N ASN A 31 33.76 41.84 -4.87
CA ASN A 31 33.60 40.73 -3.94
C ASN A 31 32.40 40.75 -2.97
N GLU A 32 31.26 41.37 -3.32
CA GLU A 32 30.06 41.36 -2.51
C GLU A 32 29.21 40.10 -2.78
N TYR A 33 28.93 39.34 -1.72
CA TYR A 33 28.15 38.11 -1.80
C TYR A 33 27.07 38.04 -0.72
N PRO A 34 25.88 37.49 -1.04
CA PRO A 34 24.80 37.35 -0.08
C PRO A 34 25.12 36.24 0.93
N VAL A 35 25.12 36.62 2.19
CA VAL A 35 25.44 35.72 3.30
C VAL A 35 24.22 35.55 4.17
N VAL A 36 23.89 34.30 4.52
CA VAL A 36 22.77 33.92 5.37
C VAL A 36 23.29 33.14 6.58
N GLU A 37 22.70 33.37 7.72
CA GLU A 37 22.97 32.60 8.92
C GLU A 37 22.15 31.32 8.92
N VAL A 38 22.78 30.19 9.26
CA VAL A 38 22.16 28.87 9.35
C VAL A 38 21.17 28.84 10.51
N GLY A 39 19.90 28.80 10.18
CA GLY A 39 18.80 28.57 11.13
C GLY A 39 18.29 27.14 11.06
N THR A 40 17.51 26.75 12.08
CA THR A 40 16.74 25.51 12.07
C THR A 40 15.29 25.80 11.68
N GLN A 41 14.75 24.98 10.81
CA GLN A 41 13.35 25.03 10.39
C GLN A 41 12.71 23.65 10.52
N SER A 42 11.40 23.61 10.71
CA SER A 42 10.68 22.35 10.62
C SER A 42 10.60 21.90 9.16
N SER A 43 11.15 20.72 8.89
CA SER A 43 11.06 20.09 7.58
C SER A 43 10.19 18.84 7.65
N THR A 44 9.26 18.71 6.72
CA THR A 44 8.49 17.48 6.53
C THR A 44 8.87 16.90 5.18
N THR A 45 9.69 15.88 5.19
CA THR A 45 9.99 15.07 4.00
C THR A 45 9.06 13.87 3.96
N GLN A 46 8.80 13.32 2.77
CA GLN A 46 7.94 12.15 2.61
C GLN A 46 8.69 11.08 1.82
N THR A 47 8.69 9.86 2.33
CA THR A 47 9.18 8.70 1.58
C THR A 47 8.00 7.96 1.00
N THR A 48 8.10 7.58 -0.29
CA THR A 48 7.02 6.91 -1.02
C THR A 48 7.40 5.44 -1.25
N TYR A 49 6.51 4.54 -0.87
CA TYR A 49 6.67 3.09 -1.06
C TYR A 49 5.52 2.55 -1.89
N PRO A 50 5.78 1.73 -2.93
CA PRO A 50 4.73 1.07 -3.69
C PRO A 50 3.93 0.14 -2.77
N ALA A 51 2.62 0.09 -3.00
CA ALA A 51 1.71 -0.64 -2.13
C ALA A 51 0.61 -1.35 -2.90
N THR A 52 0.13 -2.47 -2.34
CA THR A 52 -1.02 -3.23 -2.82
C THR A 52 -2.15 -3.14 -1.81
N ILE A 53 -3.35 -2.87 -2.28
CA ILE A 53 -4.55 -2.70 -1.46
C ILE A 53 -5.33 -4.03 -1.47
N LYS A 54 -5.68 -4.56 -0.29
CA LYS A 54 -6.52 -5.75 -0.14
C LYS A 54 -7.65 -5.47 0.85
N GLY A 55 -8.77 -6.16 0.69
CA GLY A 55 -9.81 -6.16 1.71
C GLY A 55 -9.29 -6.81 3.00
N VAL A 56 -9.84 -6.40 4.15
CA VAL A 56 -9.48 -7.03 5.44
C VAL A 56 -9.72 -8.54 5.41
N GLN A 57 -10.70 -8.98 4.64
CA GLN A 57 -11.00 -10.38 4.45
C GLN A 57 -11.42 -10.64 2.99
N ASP A 58 -10.57 -11.31 2.24
CA ASP A 58 -10.83 -11.79 0.88
C ASP A 58 -11.01 -13.31 0.93
N VAL A 59 -12.23 -13.78 0.73
CA VAL A 59 -12.57 -15.20 0.79
C VAL A 59 -12.90 -15.73 -0.59
N GLN A 60 -12.11 -16.68 -1.07
CA GLN A 60 -12.41 -17.44 -2.29
C GLN A 60 -13.53 -18.44 -2.03
N ILE A 61 -14.56 -18.41 -2.83
CA ILE A 61 -15.72 -19.29 -2.74
C ILE A 61 -15.58 -20.42 -3.75
N SER A 62 -15.45 -21.63 -3.23
CA SER A 62 -15.35 -22.86 -4.02
C SER A 62 -16.44 -23.84 -3.60
N PRO A 63 -16.97 -24.66 -4.52
CA PRO A 63 -17.99 -25.65 -4.20
C PRO A 63 -17.35 -26.82 -3.41
N LYS A 64 -18.11 -27.45 -2.54
CA LYS A 64 -17.70 -28.66 -1.81
C LYS A 64 -18.13 -29.95 -2.52
N VAL A 65 -18.97 -29.83 -3.57
CA VAL A 65 -19.47 -30.94 -4.38
C VAL A 65 -19.34 -30.61 -5.86
N ALA A 66 -19.18 -31.63 -6.69
CA ALA A 66 -19.16 -31.49 -8.14
C ALA A 66 -20.59 -31.53 -8.69
N GLY A 67 -20.84 -30.75 -9.75
CA GLY A 67 -22.13 -30.74 -10.44
C GLY A 67 -22.32 -29.52 -11.33
N PHE A 68 -23.45 -29.45 -12.02
CA PHE A 68 -23.80 -28.29 -12.86
C PHE A 68 -24.42 -27.19 -12.02
N ILE A 69 -24.05 -25.94 -12.30
CA ILE A 69 -24.70 -24.77 -11.70
C ILE A 69 -26.10 -24.64 -12.28
N THR A 70 -27.13 -24.72 -11.42
CA THR A 70 -28.53 -24.53 -11.81
C THR A 70 -29.00 -23.12 -11.60
N GLN A 71 -28.45 -22.40 -10.60
CA GLN A 71 -28.81 -21.02 -10.30
C GLN A 71 -27.59 -20.22 -9.85
N VAL A 72 -27.56 -18.94 -10.24
CA VAL A 72 -26.62 -17.91 -9.75
C VAL A 72 -27.47 -16.79 -9.16
N ASN A 73 -27.43 -16.64 -7.84
CA ASN A 73 -28.32 -15.74 -7.08
C ASN A 73 -27.69 -14.38 -6.78
N VAL A 74 -26.54 -14.09 -7.38
CA VAL A 74 -25.78 -12.86 -7.14
C VAL A 74 -25.26 -12.27 -8.45
N LYS A 75 -24.94 -10.98 -8.41
CA LYS A 75 -24.29 -10.24 -9.50
C LYS A 75 -22.89 -9.79 -9.07
N GLU A 76 -22.01 -9.57 -10.05
CA GLU A 76 -20.70 -8.97 -9.81
C GLU A 76 -20.85 -7.58 -9.17
N GLY A 77 -20.07 -7.29 -8.15
CA GLY A 77 -20.15 -6.04 -7.38
C GLY A 77 -21.29 -5.96 -6.37
N GLN A 78 -22.15 -6.96 -6.28
CA GLN A 78 -23.24 -6.98 -5.31
C GLN A 78 -22.73 -7.20 -3.89
N THR A 79 -23.29 -6.47 -2.92
CA THR A 79 -23.05 -6.73 -1.49
C THR A 79 -23.88 -7.92 -1.02
N VAL A 80 -23.25 -8.84 -0.29
CA VAL A 80 -23.85 -10.05 0.27
C VAL A 80 -23.60 -10.16 1.77
N SER A 81 -24.50 -10.86 2.45
CA SER A 81 -24.37 -11.16 3.89
C SER A 81 -23.77 -12.56 4.12
N ALA A 82 -23.22 -12.77 5.30
CA ALA A 82 -22.80 -14.11 5.71
C ALA A 82 -23.99 -15.08 5.70
N GLY A 83 -23.80 -16.29 5.17
CA GLY A 83 -24.82 -17.32 5.03
C GLY A 83 -25.72 -17.17 3.79
N GLN A 84 -25.62 -16.08 3.04
CA GLN A 84 -26.41 -15.88 1.80
C GLN A 84 -26.00 -16.91 0.74
N VAL A 85 -27.00 -17.54 0.08
CA VAL A 85 -26.78 -18.48 -1.01
C VAL A 85 -26.38 -17.72 -2.28
N LEU A 86 -25.21 -18.03 -2.80
CA LEU A 86 -24.63 -17.40 -4.00
C LEU A 86 -24.91 -18.24 -5.25
N PHE A 87 -24.69 -19.56 -5.16
CA PHE A 87 -24.90 -20.50 -6.25
C PHE A 87 -25.68 -21.70 -5.78
N VAL A 88 -26.43 -22.32 -6.68
CA VAL A 88 -27.05 -23.61 -6.47
C VAL A 88 -26.52 -24.58 -7.51
N ILE A 89 -25.97 -25.69 -7.03
CA ILE A 89 -25.51 -26.82 -7.83
C ILE A 89 -26.66 -27.82 -7.94
N ASP A 90 -26.71 -28.57 -9.03
CA ASP A 90 -27.72 -29.62 -9.22
C ASP A 90 -27.78 -30.55 -8.01
N ASN A 91 -28.96 -30.56 -7.38
CA ASN A 91 -29.17 -31.24 -6.11
C ASN A 91 -30.16 -32.41 -6.21
N VAL A 92 -30.64 -32.75 -7.40
CA VAL A 92 -31.66 -33.80 -7.61
C VAL A 92 -31.25 -35.13 -7.02
N THR A 93 -30.01 -35.55 -7.31
CA THR A 93 -29.43 -36.80 -6.78
C THR A 93 -29.29 -36.77 -5.26
N TYR A 94 -28.80 -35.67 -4.70
CA TYR A 94 -28.64 -35.50 -3.26
C TYR A 94 -29.97 -35.45 -2.51
N GLN A 95 -31.00 -34.84 -3.10
CA GLN A 95 -32.39 -34.91 -2.57
C GLN A 95 -32.94 -36.34 -2.54
N ALA A 96 -32.63 -37.13 -3.60
CA ALA A 96 -33.04 -38.54 -3.62
C ALA A 96 -32.33 -39.34 -2.49
N GLN A 97 -31.05 -39.09 -2.28
CA GLN A 97 -30.29 -39.73 -1.17
C GLN A 97 -30.85 -39.34 0.20
N VAL A 98 -31.23 -38.11 0.44
CA VAL A 98 -31.92 -37.68 1.68
C VAL A 98 -33.22 -38.42 1.87
N ARG A 99 -34.06 -38.52 0.82
CA ARG A 99 -35.33 -39.29 0.89
C ARG A 99 -35.10 -40.76 1.21
N GLN A 100 -34.08 -41.37 0.59
CA GLN A 100 -33.66 -42.77 0.87
C GLN A 100 -33.26 -42.97 2.34
N ALA A 101 -32.37 -42.11 2.85
CA ALA A 101 -31.91 -42.16 4.21
C ALA A 101 -33.06 -41.90 5.22
N GLN A 102 -33.97 -40.98 4.90
CA GLN A 102 -35.17 -40.73 5.71
C GLN A 102 -36.10 -41.96 5.78
N ALA A 103 -36.24 -42.68 4.68
CA ALA A 103 -37.02 -43.94 4.69
C ALA A 103 -36.33 -45.00 5.58
N SER A 104 -35.00 -45.09 5.56
CA SER A 104 -34.25 -46.01 6.45
C SER A 104 -34.43 -45.65 7.94
N VAL A 105 -34.44 -44.36 8.28
CA VAL A 105 -34.76 -43.91 9.66
C VAL A 105 -36.14 -44.31 10.07
N ASN A 106 -37.14 -44.18 9.19
CA ASN A 106 -38.53 -44.55 9.48
C ASN A 106 -38.64 -46.08 9.74
N THR A 107 -37.94 -46.89 8.93
CA THR A 107 -37.87 -48.37 9.12
C THR A 107 -37.20 -48.72 10.44
N ALA A 108 -36.07 -48.15 10.75
CA ALA A 108 -35.35 -48.40 11.99
C ALA A 108 -36.13 -47.95 13.22
N LYS A 109 -36.90 -46.85 13.13
CA LYS A 109 -37.79 -46.39 14.19
C LYS A 109 -38.95 -47.36 14.42
N ALA A 110 -39.54 -47.95 13.37
CA ALA A 110 -40.57 -48.96 13.50
C ALA A 110 -40.03 -50.24 14.16
N SER A 111 -38.79 -50.66 13.77
CA SER A 111 -38.09 -51.82 14.41
C SER A 111 -37.83 -51.58 15.88
N LEU A 112 -37.35 -50.37 16.24
CA LEU A 112 -37.12 -49.98 17.64
C LEU A 112 -38.44 -50.02 18.44
N ASN A 113 -39.56 -49.52 17.90
CA ASN A 113 -40.82 -49.57 18.59
C ASN A 113 -41.29 -51.01 18.85
N THR A 114 -41.10 -51.93 17.89
CA THR A 114 -41.41 -53.36 18.06
C THR A 114 -40.52 -53.98 19.14
N ALA A 115 -39.23 -53.76 19.07
CA ALA A 115 -38.27 -54.30 20.07
C ALA A 115 -38.56 -53.72 21.48
N LYS A 116 -38.94 -52.46 21.57
CA LYS A 116 -39.31 -51.79 22.82
C LYS A 116 -40.53 -52.44 23.44
N LEU A 117 -41.60 -52.70 22.65
CA LEU A 117 -42.82 -53.39 23.13
C LEU A 117 -42.48 -54.80 23.63
N SER A 118 -41.61 -55.54 22.90
CA SER A 118 -41.17 -56.88 23.33
C SER A 118 -40.40 -56.84 24.64
N TYR A 119 -39.49 -55.87 24.78
CA TYR A 119 -38.74 -55.65 26.02
C TYR A 119 -39.66 -55.29 27.21
N GLU A 120 -40.58 -54.34 27.04
CA GLU A 120 -41.52 -53.92 28.08
C GLU A 120 -42.45 -55.08 28.51
N ASN A 121 -42.88 -55.95 27.57
CA ASN A 121 -43.61 -57.15 27.88
C ASN A 121 -42.79 -58.20 28.63
N ALA A 122 -41.55 -58.43 28.16
CA ALA A 122 -40.63 -59.36 28.87
C ALA A 122 -40.32 -58.86 30.28
N GLN A 123 -40.13 -57.55 30.48
CA GLN A 123 -39.93 -57.02 31.82
C GLN A 123 -41.11 -57.25 32.74
N LYS A 124 -42.34 -57.03 32.29
CA LYS A 124 -43.54 -57.33 33.10
C LYS A 124 -43.71 -58.82 33.43
N LEU A 125 -43.42 -59.73 32.49
CA LEU A 125 -43.50 -61.15 32.69
C LEU A 125 -42.43 -61.64 33.67
N HIS A 126 -41.24 -61.12 33.65
CA HIS A 126 -40.15 -61.40 34.58
C HIS A 126 -40.48 -60.87 35.99
N GLU A 127 -40.99 -59.64 36.13
CA GLU A 127 -41.48 -59.15 37.44
C GLU A 127 -42.56 -60.01 38.09
N ASN A 128 -43.35 -60.65 37.24
CA ASN A 128 -44.38 -61.62 37.71
C ASN A 128 -43.89 -63.11 37.86
N GLY A 129 -42.56 -63.31 37.67
CA GLY A 129 -41.94 -64.66 37.81
C GLY A 129 -42.29 -65.65 36.70
N VAL A 130 -42.77 -65.17 35.54
CA VAL A 130 -43.22 -66.00 34.41
C VAL A 130 -42.07 -66.42 33.49
N ILE A 131 -41.06 -65.55 33.35
CA ILE A 131 -39.86 -65.77 32.50
C ILE A 131 -38.60 -65.68 33.36
N GLY A 132 -37.49 -66.32 32.92
CA GLY A 132 -36.16 -66.22 33.54
C GLY A 132 -35.32 -65.08 33.07
N ASP A 133 -34.19 -64.84 33.79
CA ASP A 133 -33.23 -63.74 33.50
C ASP A 133 -32.70 -63.80 32.07
N PHE A 134 -32.47 -64.98 31.50
CA PHE A 134 -31.96 -65.14 30.14
C PHE A 134 -32.91 -64.56 29.10
N GLU A 135 -34.21 -64.75 29.26
CA GLU A 135 -35.24 -64.26 28.31
C GLU A 135 -35.37 -62.72 28.37
N LEU A 136 -35.35 -62.16 29.61
CA LEU A 136 -35.31 -60.72 29.79
C LEU A 136 -34.05 -60.07 29.18
N GLN A 137 -32.88 -60.72 29.44
CA GLN A 137 -31.63 -60.25 28.87
C GLN A 137 -31.60 -60.27 27.32
N SER A 138 -32.20 -61.35 26.74
CA SER A 138 -32.33 -61.45 25.28
C SER A 138 -33.20 -60.35 24.71
N ALA A 139 -34.34 -60.04 25.34
CA ALA A 139 -35.22 -58.92 24.91
C ALA A 139 -34.53 -57.56 25.09
N THR A 140 -33.78 -57.40 26.18
CA THR A 140 -32.97 -56.18 26.41
C THR A 140 -31.93 -56.01 25.32
N ASN A 141 -31.19 -57.02 24.95
CA ASN A 141 -30.19 -56.97 23.88
C ASN A 141 -30.81 -56.65 22.54
N GLN A 142 -31.99 -57.20 22.21
CA GLN A 142 -32.74 -56.88 20.98
C GLN A 142 -33.18 -55.41 20.95
N TYR A 143 -33.65 -54.87 22.09
CA TYR A 143 -34.02 -53.48 22.22
C TYR A 143 -32.82 -52.57 22.01
N GLU A 144 -31.67 -52.84 22.68
CA GLU A 144 -30.45 -52.05 22.52
C GLU A 144 -29.88 -52.17 21.09
N GLN A 145 -29.96 -53.35 20.45
CA GLN A 145 -29.59 -53.52 19.04
C GLN A 145 -30.45 -52.67 18.10
N ALA A 146 -31.77 -52.64 18.30
CA ALA A 146 -32.68 -51.82 17.47
C ALA A 146 -32.43 -50.32 17.69
N LYS A 147 -32.13 -49.92 18.93
CA LYS A 147 -31.77 -48.54 19.27
C LYS A 147 -30.46 -48.12 18.60
N ALA A 148 -29.44 -49.00 18.60
CA ALA A 148 -28.20 -48.76 17.88
C ALA A 148 -28.43 -48.65 16.33
N GLY A 149 -29.34 -49.49 15.79
CA GLY A 149 -29.75 -49.43 14.39
C GLY A 149 -30.44 -48.12 14.01
N LEU A 150 -31.29 -47.55 14.88
CA LEU A 150 -31.86 -46.24 14.68
C LEU A 150 -30.79 -45.14 14.69
N ALA A 151 -29.88 -45.17 15.66
CA ALA A 151 -28.80 -44.19 15.73
C ALA A 151 -27.91 -44.20 14.45
N GLN A 152 -27.62 -45.40 13.92
CA GLN A 152 -26.89 -45.57 12.66
C GLN A 152 -27.65 -44.96 11.46
N ALA A 153 -28.98 -45.20 11.37
CA ALA A 153 -29.81 -44.64 10.30
C ALA A 153 -29.90 -43.10 10.39
N GLU A 154 -30.03 -42.58 11.61
CA GLU A 154 -30.04 -41.10 11.84
C GLU A 154 -28.72 -40.45 11.46
N ALA A 155 -27.57 -41.08 11.80
CA ALA A 155 -26.25 -40.61 11.37
C ALA A 155 -26.13 -40.59 9.83
N SER A 156 -26.64 -41.62 9.15
CA SER A 156 -26.65 -41.68 7.68
C SER A 156 -27.53 -40.60 7.07
N LEU A 157 -28.68 -40.29 7.68
CA LEU A 157 -29.55 -39.18 7.25
C LEU A 157 -28.89 -37.82 7.46
N ALA A 158 -28.19 -37.64 8.58
CA ALA A 158 -27.44 -36.40 8.84
C ALA A 158 -26.36 -36.18 7.78
N SER A 159 -25.61 -37.23 7.43
CA SER A 159 -24.59 -37.15 6.35
C SER A 159 -25.23 -36.82 4.99
N ALA A 160 -26.34 -37.45 4.61
CA ALA A 160 -27.05 -37.15 3.37
C ALA A 160 -27.57 -35.71 3.32
N LYS A 161 -28.09 -35.17 4.42
CA LYS A 161 -28.52 -33.77 4.54
C LYS A 161 -27.34 -32.80 4.43
N GLU A 162 -26.20 -33.14 5.01
CA GLU A 162 -24.98 -32.34 4.91
C GLU A 162 -24.52 -32.25 3.44
N MET A 163 -24.44 -33.38 2.72
CA MET A 163 -24.09 -33.40 1.30
C MET A 163 -25.06 -32.56 0.45
N LEU A 164 -26.37 -32.63 0.73
CA LEU A 164 -27.36 -31.78 0.07
C LEU A 164 -27.12 -30.30 0.39
N SER A 165 -26.72 -29.98 1.63
CA SER A 165 -26.43 -28.60 2.02
C SER A 165 -25.29 -27.98 1.23
N PHE A 166 -24.30 -28.78 0.82
CA PHE A 166 -23.15 -28.35 0.03
C PHE A 166 -23.52 -27.97 -1.42
N CYS A 167 -24.68 -28.41 -1.91
CA CYS A 167 -25.21 -27.94 -3.19
C CYS A 167 -25.63 -26.46 -3.15
N TYR A 168 -25.88 -25.92 -1.98
CA TYR A 168 -26.18 -24.49 -1.78
C TYR A 168 -24.90 -23.78 -1.33
N VAL A 169 -24.16 -23.23 -2.30
CA VAL A 169 -22.90 -22.53 -2.02
C VAL A 169 -23.21 -21.18 -1.38
N LYS A 170 -22.80 -21.01 -0.13
CA LYS A 170 -23.08 -19.82 0.69
C LYS A 170 -21.83 -18.99 0.91
N SER A 171 -22.02 -17.68 1.13
CA SER A 171 -20.94 -16.80 1.55
C SER A 171 -20.62 -17.03 3.03
N PRO A 172 -19.36 -17.28 3.41
CA PRO A 172 -18.96 -17.41 4.81
C PRO A 172 -18.86 -16.07 5.53
N ALA A 173 -18.78 -14.95 4.78
CA ALA A 173 -18.62 -13.60 5.32
C ALA A 173 -19.50 -12.60 4.57
N ALA A 174 -19.77 -11.46 5.20
CA ALA A 174 -20.38 -10.32 4.53
C ALA A 174 -19.31 -9.59 3.71
N GLY A 175 -19.65 -9.13 2.50
CA GLY A 175 -18.72 -8.46 1.62
C GLY A 175 -19.30 -8.16 0.25
N VAL A 176 -18.43 -7.79 -0.69
CA VAL A 176 -18.75 -7.51 -2.09
C VAL A 176 -18.30 -8.69 -2.96
N VAL A 177 -19.17 -9.16 -3.82
CA VAL A 177 -18.91 -10.25 -4.76
C VAL A 177 -17.98 -9.75 -5.87
N GLY A 178 -16.92 -10.48 -6.14
CA GLY A 178 -15.99 -10.24 -7.24
C GLY A 178 -16.54 -10.68 -8.59
N THR A 179 -15.66 -11.14 -9.47
CA THR A 179 -16.04 -11.68 -10.79
C THR A 179 -16.74 -13.03 -10.67
N LEU A 180 -17.60 -13.34 -11.63
CA LEU A 180 -18.37 -14.58 -11.74
C LEU A 180 -17.98 -15.34 -13.02
N PRO A 181 -16.85 -16.09 -13.02
CA PRO A 181 -16.36 -16.78 -14.22
C PRO A 181 -17.29 -17.91 -14.67
N TYR A 182 -18.07 -18.49 -13.74
CA TYR A 182 -18.98 -19.59 -14.03
C TYR A 182 -20.44 -19.11 -14.11
N LYS A 183 -21.15 -19.55 -15.14
CA LYS A 183 -22.56 -19.21 -15.39
C LYS A 183 -23.46 -20.44 -15.17
N VAL A 184 -24.77 -20.23 -15.19
CA VAL A 184 -25.75 -21.32 -15.17
C VAL A 184 -25.44 -22.31 -16.30
N GLY A 185 -25.46 -23.60 -16.01
CA GLY A 185 -25.11 -24.69 -16.91
C GLY A 185 -23.61 -25.09 -16.91
N ALA A 186 -22.74 -24.34 -16.24
CA ALA A 186 -21.33 -24.72 -16.13
C ALA A 186 -21.16 -25.91 -15.18
N LEU A 187 -20.29 -26.86 -15.54
CA LEU A 187 -19.83 -27.93 -14.67
C LEU A 187 -18.73 -27.41 -13.75
N VAL A 188 -18.89 -27.61 -12.44
CA VAL A 188 -17.94 -27.19 -11.43
C VAL A 188 -17.54 -28.33 -10.48
N ASN A 189 -16.37 -28.21 -9.91
CA ASN A 189 -15.82 -29.16 -8.92
C ASN A 189 -15.12 -28.42 -7.76
N THR A 190 -14.64 -29.13 -6.75
CA THR A 190 -14.02 -28.59 -5.54
C THR A 190 -12.77 -27.74 -5.78
N GLY A 191 -12.12 -27.82 -6.96
CA GLY A 191 -10.96 -27.02 -7.34
C GLY A 191 -11.30 -25.68 -8.01
N ASN A 192 -12.56 -25.44 -8.37
CA ASN A 192 -12.97 -24.24 -9.07
C ASN A 192 -13.28 -23.09 -8.11
N VAL A 193 -12.71 -21.90 -8.33
CA VAL A 193 -13.09 -20.68 -7.60
C VAL A 193 -14.27 -20.04 -8.32
N LEU A 194 -15.45 -20.07 -7.71
CA LEU A 194 -16.69 -19.53 -8.28
C LEU A 194 -16.74 -18.00 -8.23
N THR A 195 -16.21 -17.44 -7.17
CA THR A 195 -16.08 -15.99 -6.94
C THR A 195 -15.19 -15.74 -5.73
N THR A 196 -14.86 -14.46 -5.51
CA THR A 196 -14.26 -13.99 -4.26
C THR A 196 -15.23 -13.04 -3.58
N VAL A 197 -15.42 -13.17 -2.28
CA VAL A 197 -16.17 -12.20 -1.48
C VAL A 197 -15.19 -11.41 -0.65
N SER A 198 -15.15 -10.09 -0.89
CA SER A 198 -14.20 -9.16 -0.26
C SER A 198 -14.91 -8.26 0.74
N ASN A 199 -14.43 -8.24 1.98
CA ASN A 199 -14.86 -7.25 2.96
C ASN A 199 -14.07 -5.95 2.76
N ASN A 200 -14.72 -4.97 2.13
CA ASN A 200 -14.14 -3.68 1.79
C ASN A 200 -14.52 -2.57 2.78
N SER A 201 -15.00 -2.88 3.99
CA SER A 201 -15.32 -1.87 5.02
C SER A 201 -14.08 -1.16 5.54
N ALA A 202 -12.98 -1.89 5.60
CA ALA A 202 -11.63 -1.39 5.82
C ALA A 202 -10.68 -2.12 4.86
N MET A 203 -9.52 -1.53 4.60
CA MET A 203 -8.56 -2.07 3.64
C MET A 203 -7.20 -2.24 4.32
N GLU A 204 -6.59 -3.38 4.09
CA GLU A 204 -5.19 -3.62 4.42
C GLU A 204 -4.32 -3.22 3.23
N VAL A 205 -3.40 -2.30 3.46
CA VAL A 205 -2.45 -1.83 2.45
C VAL A 205 -1.08 -2.39 2.77
N TYR A 206 -0.60 -3.23 1.87
CA TYR A 206 0.67 -3.95 1.99
C TYR A 206 1.76 -3.15 1.28
N PHE A 207 2.82 -2.83 1.98
CA PHE A 207 4.01 -2.16 1.44
C PHE A 207 5.27 -2.72 2.09
N SER A 208 6.42 -2.53 1.45
CA SER A 208 7.68 -3.09 1.94
C SER A 208 8.69 -1.98 2.21
N LEU A 209 9.35 -2.06 3.36
CA LEU A 209 10.52 -1.25 3.71
C LEU A 209 11.79 -2.02 3.43
N THR A 210 12.88 -1.33 3.13
CA THR A 210 14.21 -1.95 3.07
C THR A 210 14.63 -2.43 4.46
N GLU A 211 15.47 -3.47 4.53
CA GLU A 211 16.01 -3.95 5.80
C GLU A 211 16.68 -2.83 6.61
N LYS A 212 17.41 -1.93 5.93
CA LYS A 212 18.04 -0.77 6.54
C LYS A 212 17.03 0.13 7.24
N ASP A 213 15.94 0.51 6.56
CA ASP A 213 14.91 1.40 7.11
C ASP A 213 14.18 0.71 8.28
N ALA A 214 13.90 -0.59 8.14
CA ALA A 214 13.27 -1.39 9.20
C ALA A 214 14.15 -1.51 10.44
N LEU A 215 15.49 -1.68 10.27
CA LEU A 215 16.44 -1.71 11.36
C LEU A 215 16.57 -0.34 12.04
N GLU A 216 16.61 0.75 11.29
CA GLU A 216 16.63 2.11 11.85
C GLU A 216 15.40 2.37 12.73
N MET A 217 14.22 1.94 12.31
CA MET A 217 12.97 2.06 13.08
C MET A 217 12.95 1.15 14.32
N SER A 218 13.63 0.01 14.27
CA SER A 218 13.66 -0.98 15.36
C SER A 218 14.72 -0.69 16.43
N LYS A 219 15.60 0.28 16.22
CA LYS A 219 16.68 0.65 17.17
C LYS A 219 16.16 1.28 18.49
N GLY A 220 14.87 1.58 18.60
CA GLY A 220 14.25 2.05 19.84
C GLY A 220 13.98 0.90 20.84
N GLU A 221 13.92 1.23 22.15
CA GLU A 221 13.55 0.27 23.19
C GLU A 221 12.14 -0.29 22.95
N GLY A 222 12.00 -1.64 22.93
CA GLY A 222 10.71 -2.33 22.89
C GLY A 222 10.48 -3.26 21.68
N GLY A 223 11.45 -3.41 20.76
CA GLY A 223 11.36 -4.37 19.65
C GLY A 223 10.28 -4.03 18.60
N GLN A 224 9.91 -5.00 17.75
CA GLN A 224 9.01 -4.80 16.60
C GLN A 224 7.62 -4.24 16.97
N ASN A 225 7.02 -4.70 18.08
CA ASN A 225 5.70 -4.24 18.48
C ASN A 225 5.70 -2.76 18.91
N ALA A 226 6.78 -2.31 19.54
CA ALA A 226 6.94 -0.91 19.90
C ALA A 226 7.23 -0.04 18.67
N ALA A 227 7.94 -0.55 17.68
CA ALA A 227 8.17 0.13 16.41
C ALA A 227 6.85 0.36 15.65
N VAL A 228 5.97 -0.64 15.59
CA VAL A 228 4.65 -0.51 14.97
C VAL A 228 3.76 0.50 15.67
N SER A 229 3.74 0.51 17.01
CA SER A 229 2.89 1.46 17.77
C SER A 229 3.40 2.91 17.73
N LYS A 230 4.68 3.12 17.45
CA LYS A 230 5.29 4.45 17.29
C LYS A 230 5.28 4.94 15.83
N PHE A 231 4.80 4.11 14.91
CA PHE A 231 4.78 4.47 13.50
C PHE A 231 3.83 5.67 13.26
N PRO A 232 4.27 6.70 12.54
CA PRO A 232 3.39 7.83 12.26
C PRO A 232 2.21 7.40 11.37
N PRO A 233 1.07 8.10 11.42
CA PRO A 233 -0.01 7.92 10.46
C PRO A 233 0.54 8.04 9.03
N VAL A 234 0.12 7.13 8.16
CA VAL A 234 0.58 7.06 6.77
C VAL A 234 -0.52 7.52 5.82
N LYS A 235 -0.14 8.14 4.71
CA LYS A 235 -1.07 8.55 3.67
C LYS A 235 -1.01 7.58 2.49
N LEU A 236 -2.16 7.36 1.86
CA LEU A 236 -2.27 6.52 0.68
C LEU A 236 -2.44 7.42 -0.57
N LYS A 237 -1.51 7.32 -1.50
CA LYS A 237 -1.62 7.88 -2.84
C LYS A 237 -2.16 6.81 -3.78
N LEU A 238 -3.28 7.07 -4.42
CA LEU A 238 -3.93 6.15 -5.34
C LEU A 238 -3.20 6.08 -6.69
N ALA A 239 -3.58 5.11 -7.52
CA ALA A 239 -2.96 4.90 -8.83
C ALA A 239 -3.12 6.09 -9.81
N ASP A 240 -4.15 6.93 -9.62
CA ASP A 240 -4.39 8.16 -10.38
C ASP A 240 -3.56 9.36 -9.87
N GLY A 241 -2.78 9.15 -8.81
CA GLY A 241 -1.97 10.19 -8.18
C GLY A 241 -2.68 11.01 -7.11
N THR A 242 -3.99 10.80 -6.88
CA THR A 242 -4.74 11.49 -5.83
C THR A 242 -4.41 10.91 -4.45
N LEU A 243 -4.50 11.75 -3.41
CA LEU A 243 -4.37 11.31 -2.03
C LEU A 243 -5.72 10.83 -1.50
N TYR A 244 -5.71 9.67 -0.86
CA TYR A 244 -6.87 9.20 -0.12
C TYR A 244 -7.11 10.10 1.09
N ASN A 245 -8.38 10.41 1.38
CA ASN A 245 -8.77 11.44 2.36
C ASN A 245 -8.65 11.02 3.84
N LEU A 246 -8.44 9.73 4.12
CA LEU A 246 -8.26 9.20 5.47
C LEU A 246 -6.83 8.68 5.62
N ASP A 247 -6.23 8.98 6.76
CA ASP A 247 -4.91 8.44 7.10
C ASP A 247 -5.02 6.97 7.53
N GLY A 248 -3.98 6.20 7.23
CA GLY A 248 -3.86 4.81 7.65
C GLY A 248 -2.97 4.66 8.87
N THR A 249 -3.22 3.60 9.63
CA THR A 249 -2.40 3.22 10.77
C THR A 249 -1.68 1.92 10.46
N VAL A 250 -0.36 1.88 10.63
CA VAL A 250 0.41 0.64 10.52
C VAL A 250 0.03 -0.27 11.70
N THR A 251 -0.45 -1.46 11.38
CA THR A 251 -0.96 -2.41 12.39
C THR A 251 -0.07 -3.63 12.56
N LYS A 252 0.66 -4.01 11.52
CA LYS A 252 1.49 -5.21 11.51
C LYS A 252 2.80 -4.96 10.75
N MET A 253 3.86 -5.60 11.21
CA MET A 253 5.16 -5.70 10.53
C MET A 253 5.54 -7.17 10.48
N SER A 254 6.00 -7.66 9.34
CA SER A 254 6.50 -9.03 9.19
C SER A 254 7.71 -9.25 10.10
N GLY A 255 7.73 -10.38 10.81
CA GLY A 255 8.90 -10.82 11.56
C GLY A 255 9.97 -11.50 10.71
N VAL A 256 9.77 -11.60 9.39
CA VAL A 256 10.66 -12.26 8.44
C VAL A 256 11.00 -11.30 7.32
N ILE A 257 12.29 -11.25 6.97
CA ILE A 257 12.80 -10.52 5.81
C ILE A 257 12.61 -11.40 4.58
N ASP A 258 12.06 -10.85 3.52
CA ASP A 258 12.01 -11.51 2.21
C ASP A 258 13.45 -11.56 1.64
N ALA A 259 13.99 -12.77 1.57
CA ALA A 259 15.37 -12.99 1.13
C ALA A 259 15.62 -12.63 -0.35
N ALA A 260 14.57 -12.60 -1.18
CA ALA A 260 14.69 -12.24 -2.60
C ALA A 260 14.81 -10.74 -2.80
N THR A 261 14.18 -9.94 -1.94
CA THR A 261 14.10 -8.47 -2.07
C THR A 261 14.85 -7.72 -0.98
N GLY A 262 15.29 -8.40 0.10
CA GLY A 262 15.93 -7.76 1.27
C GLY A 262 14.97 -6.77 1.96
N SER A 263 13.68 -7.06 1.98
CA SER A 263 12.67 -6.14 2.49
C SER A 263 11.78 -6.77 3.58
N VAL A 264 11.21 -5.91 4.42
CA VAL A 264 10.26 -6.26 5.46
C VAL A 264 8.89 -5.74 5.05
N GLN A 265 7.88 -6.61 5.04
CA GLN A 265 6.52 -6.24 4.69
C GLN A 265 5.79 -5.63 5.89
N LEU A 266 5.12 -4.51 5.66
CA LEU A 266 4.23 -3.84 6.61
C LEU A 266 2.80 -3.82 6.07
N ILE A 267 1.87 -3.74 7.02
CA ILE A 267 0.44 -3.65 6.73
C ILE A 267 -0.12 -2.43 7.44
N ALA A 268 -0.65 -1.50 6.66
CA ALA A 268 -1.40 -0.36 7.16
C ALA A 268 -2.90 -0.58 6.96
N LEU A 269 -3.69 -0.28 7.98
CA LEU A 269 -5.15 -0.34 7.96
C LEU A 269 -5.73 1.02 7.60
N PHE A 270 -6.56 1.07 6.57
CA PHE A 270 -7.31 2.24 6.14
C PHE A 270 -8.80 1.98 6.25
N GLN A 271 -9.54 2.90 6.88
CA GLN A 271 -11.01 2.85 6.88
C GLN A 271 -11.53 3.19 5.48
N ASN A 272 -12.57 2.49 5.02
CA ASN A 272 -13.12 2.67 3.68
C ASN A 272 -14.66 2.83 3.69
N PRO A 273 -15.20 3.84 4.40
CA PRO A 273 -16.65 4.00 4.56
C PRO A 273 -17.37 4.27 3.24
N GLN A 274 -16.72 4.96 2.32
CA GLN A 274 -17.27 5.28 1.00
C GLN A 274 -17.04 4.16 -0.05
N ARG A 275 -16.33 3.07 0.32
CA ARG A 275 -16.00 1.94 -0.56
C ARG A 275 -15.28 2.33 -1.86
N VAL A 276 -14.52 3.42 -1.83
CA VAL A 276 -13.69 3.90 -2.97
C VAL A 276 -12.55 2.93 -3.23
N LEU A 277 -11.90 2.45 -2.17
CA LEU A 277 -10.82 1.48 -2.26
C LEU A 277 -11.40 0.09 -2.57
N LYS A 278 -10.75 -0.62 -3.49
CA LYS A 278 -11.14 -1.98 -3.89
C LYS A 278 -9.99 -2.94 -3.68
N SER A 279 -10.30 -4.17 -3.31
CA SER A 279 -9.29 -5.24 -3.22
C SER A 279 -8.67 -5.52 -4.60
N GLY A 280 -7.35 -5.73 -4.63
CA GLY A 280 -6.56 -5.85 -5.85
C GLY A 280 -6.07 -4.53 -6.43
N GLY A 281 -6.44 -3.38 -5.82
CA GLY A 281 -5.94 -2.07 -6.21
C GLY A 281 -4.45 -1.89 -5.89
N SER A 282 -3.80 -0.95 -6.60
CA SER A 282 -2.43 -0.52 -6.35
C SER A 282 -2.40 0.95 -5.94
N GLY A 283 -1.35 1.33 -5.24
CA GLY A 283 -1.11 2.69 -4.81
C GLY A 283 0.29 2.86 -4.25
N SER A 284 0.51 3.93 -3.51
CA SER A 284 1.76 4.16 -2.81
C SER A 284 1.49 4.70 -1.42
N ILE A 285 2.19 4.18 -0.43
CA ILE A 285 2.19 4.70 0.93
C ILE A 285 3.21 5.83 1.02
N LEU A 286 2.77 6.97 1.58
CA LEU A 286 3.63 8.09 1.93
C LEU A 286 3.82 8.10 3.43
N ILE A 287 5.09 7.99 3.85
CA ILE A 287 5.47 8.07 5.25
C ILE A 287 6.06 9.47 5.50
N PRO A 288 5.41 10.31 6.32
CA PRO A 288 5.96 11.60 6.68
C PRO A 288 7.10 11.46 7.67
N HIS A 289 8.21 12.11 7.40
CA HIS A 289 9.34 12.28 8.31
C HIS A 289 9.40 13.76 8.71
N SER A 290 9.00 14.07 9.92
CA SER A 290 9.11 15.43 10.45
C SER A 290 10.41 15.58 11.24
N ASN A 291 11.22 16.56 10.84
CA ASN A 291 12.40 16.97 11.58
C ASN A 291 12.17 18.43 12.02
N SER A 292 11.97 18.62 13.31
CA SER A 292 11.72 19.96 13.89
C SER A 292 12.93 20.87 13.91
N SER A 293 14.13 20.33 13.69
CA SER A 293 15.41 21.05 13.78
C SER A 293 16.28 20.81 12.53
N ALA A 294 15.64 20.75 11.36
CA ALA A 294 16.35 20.57 10.11
C ALA A 294 17.07 21.87 9.70
N ILE A 295 18.32 21.73 9.27
CA ILE A 295 19.03 22.80 8.57
C ILE A 295 18.66 22.71 7.10
N ILE A 296 18.02 23.76 6.58
CA ILE A 296 17.58 23.83 5.19
C ILE A 296 18.34 24.93 4.49
N ILE A 297 18.95 24.61 3.37
CA ILE A 297 19.67 25.58 2.53
C ILE A 297 19.21 25.49 1.07
N PRO A 298 19.15 26.62 0.34
CA PRO A 298 18.77 26.60 -1.07
C PRO A 298 19.83 25.88 -1.92
N GLN A 299 19.39 25.20 -2.97
CA GLN A 299 20.29 24.50 -3.91
C GLN A 299 21.28 25.44 -4.57
N SER A 300 20.92 26.74 -4.76
CA SER A 300 21.81 27.79 -5.30
C SER A 300 23.06 28.05 -4.44
N ALA A 301 23.04 27.68 -3.17
CA ALA A 301 24.18 27.82 -2.24
C ALA A 301 25.12 26.60 -2.27
N VAL A 302 24.78 25.54 -2.98
CA VAL A 302 25.49 24.25 -2.95
C VAL A 302 26.22 24.03 -4.26
N SER A 303 27.52 23.78 -4.17
CA SER A 303 28.36 23.33 -5.28
C SER A 303 28.46 21.82 -5.26
N GLU A 304 28.19 21.16 -6.37
CA GLU A 304 28.31 19.72 -6.52
C GLU A 304 29.53 19.36 -7.36
N VAL A 305 30.44 18.61 -6.77
CA VAL A 305 31.68 18.14 -7.40
C VAL A 305 31.84 16.64 -7.15
N GLN A 306 31.90 15.84 -8.20
CA GLN A 306 32.11 14.40 -8.13
C GLN A 306 31.20 13.70 -7.11
N ASN A 307 29.87 13.98 -7.16
CA ASN A 307 28.88 13.39 -6.27
C ASN A 307 28.98 13.81 -4.78
N LYS A 308 29.80 14.80 -4.46
CA LYS A 308 29.91 15.44 -3.14
C LYS A 308 29.34 16.85 -3.20
N LYS A 309 28.74 17.30 -2.12
CA LYS A 309 28.13 18.61 -1.99
C LYS A 309 28.93 19.48 -1.05
N PHE A 310 29.11 20.73 -1.45
CA PHE A 310 29.92 21.69 -0.71
C PHE A 310 29.20 23.02 -0.60
N VAL A 311 29.50 23.74 0.47
CA VAL A 311 29.07 25.13 0.71
C VAL A 311 30.27 26.01 1.05
N TYR A 312 30.13 27.30 0.80
CA TYR A 312 31.13 28.30 1.22
C TYR A 312 30.71 28.89 2.57
N LEU A 313 31.39 28.55 3.64
CA LEU A 313 31.20 29.11 4.98
C LEU A 313 32.01 30.41 5.11
N LEU A 314 31.42 31.43 5.71
CA LEU A 314 32.12 32.70 6.01
C LEU A 314 32.84 32.58 7.35
N GLY A 315 34.15 32.74 7.34
CA GLY A 315 34.94 32.85 8.54
C GLY A 315 34.87 34.24 9.19
N ALA A 316 35.41 34.34 10.41
CA ALA A 316 35.46 35.60 11.16
C ALA A 316 36.35 36.67 10.50
N ASP A 317 37.26 36.27 9.63
CA ASP A 317 38.18 37.08 8.84
C ASP A 317 37.60 37.52 7.48
N ASN A 318 36.30 37.37 7.26
CA ASN A 318 35.59 37.58 5.98
C ASN A 318 36.09 36.72 4.82
N LYS A 319 36.81 35.64 5.10
CA LYS A 319 37.24 34.68 4.10
C LYS A 319 36.28 33.51 4.04
N VAL A 320 36.03 33.03 2.83
CA VAL A 320 35.16 31.86 2.62
C VAL A 320 35.98 30.58 2.70
N LYS A 321 35.42 29.58 3.41
CA LYS A 321 35.95 28.22 3.51
C LYS A 321 35.06 27.26 2.75
N TYR A 322 35.64 26.50 1.84
CA TYR A 322 34.94 25.45 1.08
C TYR A 322 34.77 24.22 1.97
N SER A 323 33.54 23.93 2.38
CA SER A 323 33.20 22.89 3.37
C SER A 323 32.30 21.83 2.76
N GLU A 324 32.66 20.55 2.96
CA GLU A 324 31.81 19.42 2.53
C GLU A 324 30.59 19.29 3.46
N ILE A 325 29.40 19.07 2.85
CA ILE A 325 28.16 18.81 3.54
C ILE A 325 27.54 17.50 3.08
N THR A 326 26.81 16.86 3.98
CA THR A 326 25.92 15.73 3.61
C THR A 326 24.48 16.20 3.65
N VAL A 327 23.71 15.84 2.66
CA VAL A 327 22.27 16.19 2.56
C VAL A 327 21.41 14.95 2.58
N ALA A 328 20.19 15.09 3.04
CA ALA A 328 19.19 14.03 2.96
C ALA A 328 18.89 13.67 1.48
N PRO A 329 18.61 12.39 1.16
CA PRO A 329 18.33 11.97 -0.21
C PRO A 329 17.01 12.56 -0.75
N GLN A 330 16.08 12.93 0.13
CA GLN A 330 14.82 13.58 -0.23
C GLN A 330 15.00 15.10 -0.16
N ASN A 331 14.52 15.81 -1.19
CA ASN A 331 14.48 17.27 -1.25
C ASN A 331 13.17 17.73 -1.93
N ASP A 332 12.86 19.01 -1.81
CA ASP A 332 11.68 19.65 -2.40
C ASP A 332 11.92 20.19 -3.83
N GLY A 333 13.08 19.91 -4.41
CA GLY A 333 13.49 20.42 -5.72
C GLY A 333 14.09 21.83 -5.70
N MET A 334 14.00 22.58 -4.59
CA MET A 334 14.55 23.93 -4.43
C MET A 334 15.58 24.01 -3.27
N ASN A 335 15.41 23.19 -2.25
CA ASN A 335 16.21 23.21 -1.05
C ASN A 335 16.81 21.83 -0.74
N TYR A 336 17.93 21.83 -0.03
CA TYR A 336 18.54 20.65 0.56
C TYR A 336 18.36 20.66 2.07
N VAL A 337 18.02 19.52 2.64
CA VAL A 337 18.05 19.27 4.08
C VAL A 337 19.45 18.75 4.42
N VAL A 338 20.23 19.53 5.16
CA VAL A 338 21.59 19.19 5.55
C VAL A 338 21.58 18.31 6.78
N THR A 339 22.26 17.17 6.71
CA THR A 339 22.39 16.22 7.82
C THR A 339 23.69 16.37 8.59
N THR A 340 24.77 16.73 7.90
CA THR A 340 26.11 16.99 8.52
C THR A 340 26.85 18.09 7.76
N GLY A 341 27.82 18.72 8.44
CA GLY A 341 28.71 19.72 7.83
C GLY A 341 28.34 21.17 8.10
N LEU A 342 27.13 21.45 8.63
CA LEU A 342 26.70 22.78 9.08
C LEU A 342 26.21 22.73 10.53
N LYS A 343 26.36 23.86 11.22
CA LYS A 343 25.83 24.09 12.58
C LYS A 343 24.94 25.33 12.58
N THR A 344 23.98 25.35 13.47
CA THR A 344 23.16 26.56 13.71
C THR A 344 24.07 27.71 14.12
N GLY A 345 23.89 28.87 13.49
CA GLY A 345 24.72 30.06 13.68
C GLY A 345 25.91 30.19 12.70
N ASP A 346 26.24 29.15 11.94
CA ASP A 346 27.23 29.30 10.87
C ASP A 346 26.68 30.27 9.80
N LYS A 347 27.59 30.98 9.11
CA LYS A 347 27.22 31.87 8.01
C LYS A 347 27.69 31.29 6.70
N TYR A 348 26.79 31.20 5.71
CA TYR A 348 27.13 30.66 4.39
C TYR A 348 26.70 31.58 3.25
N VAL A 349 27.38 31.48 2.11
CA VAL A 349 27.03 32.22 0.91
C VAL A 349 25.84 31.55 0.21
N SER A 350 24.73 32.28 0.06
CA SER A 350 23.47 31.71 -0.45
C SER A 350 23.33 31.76 -1.97
N ASN A 351 24.12 32.59 -2.67
CA ASN A 351 24.06 32.70 -4.12
C ASN A 351 25.38 33.21 -4.71
N GLY A 352 25.61 33.03 -6.01
CA GLY A 352 26.79 33.51 -6.71
C GLY A 352 28.06 32.67 -6.52
N ILE A 353 27.94 31.46 -6.00
CA ILE A 353 29.04 30.57 -5.58
C ILE A 353 29.99 30.15 -6.71
N THR A 354 29.62 30.26 -7.97
CA THR A 354 30.43 29.82 -9.13
C THR A 354 31.71 30.61 -9.33
N LYS A 355 31.83 31.78 -8.70
CA LYS A 355 32.99 32.65 -8.80
C LYS A 355 33.89 32.58 -7.54
N LEU A 356 33.45 31.88 -6.52
CA LEU A 356 34.19 31.75 -5.27
C LEU A 356 35.29 30.70 -5.36
N THR A 357 36.39 30.96 -4.66
CA THR A 357 37.46 30.02 -4.43
C THR A 357 37.74 29.93 -2.94
N ASP A 358 38.26 28.79 -2.50
CA ASP A 358 38.59 28.57 -1.08
C ASP A 358 39.60 29.63 -0.60
N GLY A 359 39.35 30.22 0.57
CA GLY A 359 40.17 31.28 1.14
C GLY A 359 39.95 32.68 0.56
N MET A 360 39.07 32.88 -0.40
CA MET A 360 38.76 34.18 -0.98
C MET A 360 38.13 35.11 0.05
N GLU A 361 38.57 36.35 0.12
CA GLU A 361 37.98 37.39 0.95
C GLU A 361 36.76 38.00 0.27
N ILE A 362 35.63 38.10 0.98
CA ILE A 362 34.35 38.63 0.46
C ILE A 362 33.80 39.71 1.37
N VAL A 363 32.95 40.58 0.79
CA VAL A 363 32.16 41.57 1.51
C VAL A 363 30.75 40.96 1.72
N PRO A 364 30.39 40.57 2.94
CA PRO A 364 29.06 39.98 3.18
C PRO A 364 27.96 41.07 3.03
N ILE A 365 26.95 40.78 2.26
CA ILE A 365 25.74 41.58 2.11
C ILE A 365 24.51 40.73 2.42
N THR A 366 23.39 41.42 2.71
CA THR A 366 22.13 40.66 2.91
C THR A 366 21.55 40.18 1.59
N PRO A 367 20.78 39.09 1.55
CA PRO A 367 20.12 38.59 0.34
C PRO A 367 19.23 39.63 -0.32
N GLU A 368 18.53 40.47 0.47
CA GLU A 368 17.66 41.53 -0.03
C GLU A 368 18.45 42.59 -0.80
N ARG A 369 19.60 43.01 -0.27
CA ARG A 369 20.48 43.96 -0.92
C ARG A 369 21.10 43.40 -2.20
N TYR A 370 21.43 42.10 -2.19
CA TYR A 370 21.90 41.40 -3.37
C TYR A 370 20.83 41.36 -4.47
N GLN A 371 19.59 41.06 -4.12
CA GLN A 371 18.47 41.04 -5.07
C GLN A 371 18.18 42.44 -5.63
N GLN A 372 18.17 43.48 -4.80
CA GLN A 372 18.01 44.87 -5.26
C GLN A 372 19.06 45.25 -6.32
N LYS A 373 20.33 44.86 -6.10
CA LYS A 373 21.38 45.11 -7.08
C LYS A 373 21.16 44.36 -8.39
N ILE A 374 20.67 43.12 -8.35
CA ILE A 374 20.30 42.37 -9.57
C ILE A 374 19.19 43.08 -10.32
N ASP A 375 18.14 43.52 -9.61
CA ASP A 375 16.98 44.20 -10.21
C ASP A 375 17.37 45.57 -10.81
N GLU A 376 18.25 46.31 -10.14
CA GLU A 376 18.78 47.59 -10.66
C GLU A 376 19.62 47.37 -11.92
N GLN A 377 20.47 46.38 -11.95
CA GLN A 377 21.27 46.03 -13.12
C GLN A 377 20.40 45.50 -14.27
N ALA A 378 19.40 44.72 -14.00
CA ALA A 378 18.43 44.26 -15.02
C ALA A 378 17.67 45.43 -15.63
N LYS A 379 17.23 46.43 -14.84
CA LYS A 379 16.62 47.65 -15.32
C LYS A 379 17.56 48.50 -16.15
N ALA A 380 18.82 48.63 -15.74
CA ALA A 380 19.85 49.39 -16.47
C ALA A 380 20.19 48.71 -17.81
N MET A 381 20.24 47.40 -17.90
CA MET A 381 20.43 46.66 -19.15
C MET A 381 19.25 46.90 -20.11
N THR A 382 18.03 46.76 -19.62
CA THR A 382 16.82 46.98 -20.44
C THR A 382 16.75 48.42 -20.97
N ALA A 383 17.13 49.43 -20.18
CA ALA A 383 17.21 50.83 -20.59
C ALA A 383 18.35 51.08 -21.62
N GLY A 384 19.51 50.38 -21.43
CA GLY A 384 20.65 50.48 -22.35
C GLY A 384 20.34 49.90 -23.76
N ASP A 385 19.65 48.79 -23.81
CA ASP A 385 19.22 48.14 -25.05
C ASP A 385 18.17 48.99 -25.80
N ILE A 386 17.27 49.64 -25.09
CA ILE A 386 16.27 50.57 -25.70
C ILE A 386 16.96 51.81 -26.25
N VAL A 387 17.95 52.39 -25.54
CA VAL A 387 18.70 53.57 -26.02
C VAL A 387 19.62 53.18 -27.18
N GLY A 388 20.17 51.98 -27.21
CA GLY A 388 20.96 51.45 -28.33
C GLY A 388 20.12 51.22 -29.60
N ALA A 389 18.89 50.76 -29.43
CA ALA A 389 17.94 50.53 -30.53
C ALA A 389 17.35 51.86 -31.11
N MET A 390 17.34 52.94 -30.34
CA MET A 390 16.91 54.27 -30.80
C MET A 390 18.02 55.09 -31.51
N LYS A 391 19.27 54.65 -31.49
CA LYS A 391 20.42 55.30 -32.12
C LYS A 391 20.82 54.66 -33.46
N ASN A 392 20.21 53.61 -33.88
CA ASN A 392 20.31 53.04 -35.23
C ASN A 392 18.99 53.22 -35.99
#